data_ecb1ef4bbe2bd555f77eddd6a9bc06f5
#
_entry.id   ecb1ef4bbe2bd555f77eddd6a9bc06f5
#
_cell.length_a   1.000
_cell.length_b   1.000
_cell.length_c   1.000
_cell.angle_alpha   90.00
_cell.angle_beta   90.00
_cell.angle_gamma   90.00
#
_symmetry.space_group_name_H-M   'P 1'
#
loop_
_entity.id
_entity.type
_entity.pdbx_description
1 polymer ?
#
loop_
_entity_poly.entity_id
_entity_poly.type
_entity_poly.pdbx_seq_one_letter_code
_entity_poly.pdbx_strand_id
1 'polypeptide(L)'
;HTYNSKSEYFVYKNLEDRKCYCFDDIDLKILEGEYFVMATSTYKTEILRTSGLKMLEKTFYVDMQYNVVPMTKGETFTYYQLDIYRYFIGRKEQSMNMDNFVRNQEHHKKMIKWLIEYYTHISSKLSSNKREYIEIILTYTLNTHYSIYCEYDKNHARAYKEIVDFDQYLLKVNKALYERINCMAYIRYNRKTKFKFVRLNGRKWNTAMKMARRLKGKF
;
A
#
# COMPACT_ATOMS: atom_id res chain seq x y z
N HIS A 1 -5.25 15.46 30.92
CA HIS A 1 -4.16 15.31 29.96
C HIS A 1 -4.41 16.26 28.79
N THR A 2 -3.68 17.37 28.74
CA THR A 2 -3.63 18.28 27.59
C THR A 2 -2.78 17.62 26.51
N TYR A 3 -3.42 17.11 25.47
CA TYR A 3 -2.72 16.68 24.26
C TYR A 3 -2.35 17.92 23.45
N ASN A 4 -1.06 18.15 23.25
CA ASN A 4 -0.56 19.10 22.26
C ASN A 4 -0.82 18.48 20.88
N SER A 5 -2.01 18.67 20.33
CA SER A 5 -2.37 18.16 19.00
C SER A 5 -2.02 19.21 17.95
N LYS A 6 -1.00 18.93 17.14
CA LYS A 6 -0.92 19.55 15.82
C LYS A 6 -1.94 18.85 14.93
N SER A 7 -2.89 19.60 14.39
CA SER A 7 -3.75 19.10 13.33
C SER A 7 -3.10 19.38 11.99
N GLU A 8 -2.83 18.30 11.23
CA GLU A 8 -2.39 18.39 9.85
C GLU A 8 -3.56 18.02 8.95
N TYR A 9 -3.83 18.82 7.93
CA TYR A 9 -4.86 18.53 6.95
C TYR A 9 -4.24 17.80 5.77
N PHE A 10 -4.81 16.66 5.43
CA PHE A 10 -4.51 15.97 4.19
C PHE A 10 -5.57 16.33 3.15
N VAL A 11 -5.15 16.89 2.04
CA VAL A 11 -6.01 17.23 0.89
C VAL A 11 -5.34 16.78 -0.40
N TYR A 12 -6.15 16.36 -1.37
CA TYR A 12 -5.69 16.10 -2.74
C TYR A 12 -5.60 17.44 -3.47
N LYS A 13 -4.44 18.09 -3.40
CA LYS A 13 -4.25 19.50 -3.78
C LYS A 13 -4.63 19.86 -5.20
N ASN A 14 -4.54 18.89 -6.11
CA ASN A 14 -4.80 19.11 -7.52
C ASN A 14 -6.23 18.70 -7.93
N LEU A 15 -7.04 18.20 -7.01
CA LEU A 15 -8.45 17.91 -7.26
C LEU A 15 -9.29 19.15 -6.93
N GLU A 16 -10.20 19.50 -7.83
CA GLU A 16 -11.12 20.61 -7.65
C GLU A 16 -12.35 20.18 -6.82
N ASP A 17 -12.71 20.99 -5.80
CA ASP A 17 -13.87 20.73 -4.96
C ASP A 17 -15.15 20.60 -5.79
N ARG A 18 -15.98 19.60 -5.47
CA ARG A 18 -17.26 19.28 -6.13
C ARG A 18 -17.17 18.95 -7.60
N LYS A 19 -15.99 18.68 -8.12
CA LYS A 19 -15.80 18.25 -9.50
C LYS A 19 -15.92 16.75 -9.63
N CYS A 20 -16.66 16.32 -10.65
CA CYS A 20 -16.77 14.94 -11.05
C CYS A 20 -15.68 14.60 -12.08
N TYR A 21 -15.00 13.50 -11.85
CA TYR A 21 -13.94 12.98 -12.72
C TYR A 21 -14.35 11.62 -13.28
N CYS A 22 -14.09 11.38 -14.55
CA CYS A 22 -14.16 10.06 -15.14
C CYS A 22 -12.84 9.34 -14.88
N PHE A 23 -12.90 8.12 -14.38
CA PHE A 23 -11.69 7.35 -14.04
C PHE A 23 -10.85 7.02 -15.27
N ASP A 24 -11.48 6.84 -16.40
CA ASP A 24 -10.79 6.46 -17.64
C ASP A 24 -10.13 7.65 -18.35
N ASP A 25 -10.56 8.89 -18.04
CA ASP A 25 -10.08 10.12 -18.70
C ASP A 25 -9.11 10.94 -17.84
N ILE A 26 -9.02 10.66 -16.52
CA ILE A 26 -8.20 11.44 -15.59
C ILE A 26 -6.71 11.16 -15.82
N ASP A 27 -5.89 12.20 -15.86
CA ASP A 27 -4.43 12.03 -15.70
C ASP A 27 -4.12 11.73 -14.23
N LEU A 28 -3.73 10.48 -13.93
CA LEU A 28 -3.43 10.04 -12.57
C LEU A 28 -2.26 10.78 -11.91
N LYS A 29 -1.46 11.54 -12.66
CA LYS A 29 -0.44 12.43 -12.09
C LYS A 29 -1.04 13.49 -11.18
N ILE A 30 -2.32 13.84 -11.37
CA ILE A 30 -3.05 14.75 -10.48
C ILE A 30 -3.07 14.27 -9.03
N LEU A 31 -2.97 12.97 -8.81
CA LEU A 31 -2.91 12.36 -7.48
C LEU A 31 -1.51 12.36 -6.87
N GLU A 32 -0.47 12.82 -7.61
CA GLU A 32 0.92 12.88 -7.15
C GLU A 32 1.47 11.54 -6.59
N GLY A 33 0.95 10.42 -7.11
CA GLY A 33 1.29 9.08 -6.63
C GLY A 33 0.50 8.62 -5.40
N GLU A 34 -0.37 9.46 -4.86
CA GLU A 34 -1.27 9.10 -3.77
C GLU A 34 -2.47 8.25 -4.26
N TYR A 35 -3.18 7.65 -3.32
CA TYR A 35 -4.41 6.92 -3.60
C TYR A 35 -5.48 7.23 -2.54
N PHE A 36 -6.74 7.01 -2.89
CA PHE A 36 -7.85 7.22 -1.97
C PHE A 36 -7.85 6.14 -0.89
N VAL A 37 -7.79 6.56 0.36
CA VAL A 37 -7.86 5.66 1.51
C VAL A 37 -9.31 5.45 1.95
N MET A 38 -9.60 4.34 2.63
CA MET A 38 -10.95 3.98 3.06
C MET A 38 -11.63 5.13 3.84
N ALA A 39 -10.90 5.83 4.69
CA ALA A 39 -11.41 6.93 5.50
C ALA A 39 -11.87 8.15 4.69
N THR A 40 -11.39 8.29 3.46
CA THR A 40 -11.74 9.39 2.54
C THR A 40 -12.63 8.95 1.39
N SER A 41 -13.01 7.67 1.34
CA SER A 41 -13.76 7.09 0.23
C SER A 41 -15.18 6.73 0.63
N THR A 42 -16.14 7.20 -0.14
CA THR A 42 -17.56 6.84 0.01
C THR A 42 -18.07 6.30 -1.32
N TYR A 43 -18.69 5.15 -1.29
CA TYR A 43 -19.27 4.50 -2.47
C TYR A 43 -20.79 4.51 -2.42
N LYS A 44 -21.43 4.64 -3.58
CA LYS A 44 -22.85 4.32 -3.70
C LYS A 44 -23.07 2.88 -3.23
N THR A 45 -24.10 2.63 -2.42
CA THR A 45 -24.39 1.32 -1.85
C THR A 45 -24.53 0.23 -2.91
N GLU A 46 -25.08 0.58 -4.09
CA GLU A 46 -25.20 -0.33 -5.21
C GLU A 46 -23.83 -0.82 -5.72
N ILE A 47 -22.84 0.09 -5.83
CA ILE A 47 -21.47 -0.29 -6.23
C ILE A 47 -20.88 -1.29 -5.23
N LEU A 48 -21.07 -1.06 -3.92
CA LEU A 48 -20.59 -2.01 -2.92
C LEU A 48 -21.26 -3.36 -3.05
N ARG A 49 -22.59 -3.40 -3.24
CA ARG A 49 -23.35 -4.65 -3.39
C ARG A 49 -22.98 -5.43 -4.64
N THR A 50 -22.78 -4.73 -5.77
CA THR A 50 -22.51 -5.35 -7.07
C THR A 50 -21.03 -5.60 -7.33
N SER A 51 -20.12 -5.01 -6.52
CA SER A 51 -18.68 -5.20 -6.67
C SER A 51 -18.20 -6.61 -6.37
N GLY A 52 -18.99 -7.39 -5.61
CA GLY A 52 -18.57 -8.70 -5.13
C GLY A 52 -17.54 -8.63 -4.00
N LEU A 53 -17.40 -7.47 -3.35
CA LEU A 53 -16.48 -7.30 -2.21
C LEU A 53 -16.83 -8.27 -1.09
N LYS A 54 -15.89 -9.16 -0.78
CA LYS A 54 -15.90 -10.02 0.39
C LYS A 54 -14.62 -9.78 1.17
N MET A 55 -14.75 -9.07 2.28
CA MET A 55 -13.58 -8.74 3.10
C MET A 55 -13.05 -9.98 3.82
N LEU A 56 -11.73 -10.07 3.94
CA LEU A 56 -11.10 -11.14 4.71
C LEU A 56 -11.46 -11.02 6.17
N GLU A 57 -12.04 -12.09 6.73
CA GLU A 57 -12.39 -12.13 8.13
C GLU A 57 -11.17 -12.33 9.03
N LYS A 58 -11.26 -11.80 10.26
CA LYS A 58 -10.22 -11.91 11.29
C LYS A 58 -8.83 -11.51 10.78
N THR A 59 -8.78 -10.50 9.93
CA THR A 59 -7.57 -10.04 9.26
C THR A 59 -7.48 -8.51 9.37
N PHE A 60 -6.31 -7.96 9.70
CA PHE A 60 -6.04 -6.52 9.62
C PHE A 60 -5.74 -6.10 8.18
N TYR A 61 -5.76 -4.79 7.92
CA TYR A 61 -5.42 -4.16 6.62
C TYR A 61 -6.41 -4.47 5.49
N VAL A 62 -7.62 -4.89 5.83
CA VAL A 62 -8.70 -5.18 4.87
C VAL A 62 -9.27 -3.93 4.18
N ASP A 63 -8.93 -2.74 4.68
CA ASP A 63 -9.17 -1.45 4.05
C ASP A 63 -8.65 -1.40 2.61
N MET A 64 -7.57 -2.11 2.28
CA MET A 64 -7.08 -2.23 0.91
C MET A 64 -8.09 -2.92 -0.01
N GLN A 65 -8.85 -3.90 0.48
CA GLN A 65 -9.91 -4.54 -0.30
C GLN A 65 -11.06 -3.56 -0.57
N TYR A 66 -11.42 -2.75 0.45
CA TYR A 66 -12.43 -1.72 0.30
C TYR A 66 -12.01 -0.63 -0.69
N ASN A 67 -10.73 -0.27 -0.73
CA ASN A 67 -10.21 0.73 -1.66
C ASN A 67 -10.18 0.23 -3.11
N VAL A 68 -9.91 -1.06 -3.32
CA VAL A 68 -9.66 -1.61 -4.67
C VAL A 68 -10.92 -2.19 -5.30
N VAL A 69 -11.65 -3.06 -4.58
CA VAL A 69 -12.70 -3.87 -5.22
C VAL A 69 -13.86 -3.02 -5.75
N PRO A 70 -14.48 -2.11 -4.98
CA PRO A 70 -15.58 -1.29 -5.49
C PRO A 70 -15.13 -0.33 -6.59
N MET A 71 -13.89 0.18 -6.50
CA MET A 71 -13.34 1.09 -7.50
C MET A 71 -13.29 0.47 -8.90
N THR A 72 -13.09 -0.85 -9.00
CA THR A 72 -13.10 -1.55 -10.30
C THR A 72 -14.45 -1.43 -11.03
N LYS A 73 -15.53 -1.17 -10.30
CA LYS A 73 -16.90 -0.99 -10.82
C LYS A 73 -17.30 0.47 -10.98
N GLY A 74 -16.64 1.38 -10.25
CA GLY A 74 -16.92 2.81 -10.37
C GLY A 74 -16.38 3.36 -11.69
N GLU A 75 -17.18 4.15 -12.40
CA GLU A 75 -16.77 4.84 -13.64
C GLU A 75 -16.31 6.26 -13.34
N THR A 76 -16.95 6.89 -12.36
CA THR A 76 -16.69 8.27 -11.98
C THR A 76 -16.51 8.40 -10.47
N PHE A 77 -15.81 9.45 -10.06
CA PHE A 77 -15.78 9.89 -8.67
C PHE A 77 -15.91 11.40 -8.58
N THR A 78 -16.46 11.90 -7.47
CA THR A 78 -16.53 13.34 -7.18
C THR A 78 -15.67 13.63 -5.95
N TYR A 79 -14.80 14.61 -6.05
CA TYR A 79 -14.01 15.07 -4.93
C TYR A 79 -14.77 16.15 -4.15
N TYR A 80 -14.79 16.02 -2.83
CA TYR A 80 -15.29 17.02 -1.91
C TYR A 80 -14.22 17.36 -0.87
N GLN A 81 -13.86 18.63 -0.79
CA GLN A 81 -12.91 19.11 0.23
C GLN A 81 -13.63 19.33 1.55
N LEU A 82 -13.97 18.25 2.24
CA LEU A 82 -14.70 18.27 3.51
C LEU A 82 -13.87 17.61 4.62
N ASP A 83 -13.84 18.25 5.79
CA ASP A 83 -13.27 17.67 7.03
C ASP A 83 -14.29 16.74 7.69
N ILE A 84 -14.46 15.54 7.15
CA ILE A 84 -15.43 14.54 7.64
C ILE A 84 -14.78 13.41 8.46
N TYR A 85 -13.47 13.27 8.41
CA TYR A 85 -12.76 12.23 9.13
C TYR A 85 -11.51 12.77 9.82
N ARG A 86 -11.47 12.62 11.15
CA ARG A 86 -10.35 13.06 11.98
C ARG A 86 -9.63 11.83 12.52
N TYR A 87 -8.43 11.57 12.00
CA TYR A 87 -7.62 10.45 12.40
C TYR A 87 -6.63 10.87 13.50
N PHE A 88 -6.84 10.36 14.71
CA PHE A 88 -5.92 10.62 15.81
C PHE A 88 -4.67 9.77 15.65
N ILE A 89 -3.54 10.41 15.30
CA ILE A 89 -2.23 9.76 15.12
C ILE A 89 -1.44 9.79 16.44
N GLY A 90 -0.70 8.72 16.73
CA GLY A 90 0.23 8.66 17.87
C GLY A 90 -0.15 7.68 18.98
N ARG A 91 -1.24 6.94 18.86
CA ARG A 91 -1.51 5.83 19.79
C ARG A 91 -0.54 4.70 19.54
N LYS A 92 0.01 4.10 20.61
CA LYS A 92 0.94 2.94 20.52
C LYS A 92 0.32 1.72 19.81
N GLU A 93 -0.99 1.61 19.85
CA GLU A 93 -1.76 0.47 19.35
C GLU A 93 -2.23 0.63 17.90
N GLN A 94 -1.87 1.75 17.23
CA GLN A 94 -2.30 1.99 15.86
C GLN A 94 -1.68 0.99 14.88
N SER A 95 -2.51 0.47 13.98
CA SER A 95 -2.11 -0.48 12.94
C SER A 95 -0.99 0.03 12.03
N MET A 96 -0.89 1.35 11.84
CA MET A 96 0.13 2.00 10.99
C MET A 96 1.52 2.13 11.64
N ASN A 97 1.69 1.71 12.91
CA ASN A 97 3.01 1.65 13.52
C ASN A 97 3.77 0.41 13.00
N MET A 98 5.05 0.58 12.62
CA MET A 98 5.87 -0.51 12.07
C MET A 98 6.04 -1.68 13.03
N ASP A 99 6.08 -1.45 14.35
CA ASP A 99 6.10 -2.53 15.34
C ASP A 99 4.80 -3.36 15.29
N ASN A 100 3.67 -2.72 15.02
CA ASN A 100 2.39 -3.40 14.85
C ASN A 100 2.31 -4.12 13.49
N PHE A 101 2.89 -3.58 12.43
CA PHE A 101 3.05 -4.30 11.17
C PHE A 101 3.88 -5.58 11.34
N VAL A 102 4.99 -5.51 12.07
CA VAL A 102 5.81 -6.70 12.39
C VAL A 102 5.03 -7.70 13.22
N ARG A 103 4.26 -7.24 14.22
CA ARG A 103 3.41 -8.11 15.05
C ARG A 103 2.32 -8.80 14.25
N ASN A 104 1.71 -8.07 13.29
CA ASN A 104 0.60 -8.53 12.48
C ASN A 104 1.04 -8.92 11.05
N GLN A 105 2.31 -9.28 10.85
CA GLN A 105 2.88 -9.54 9.52
C GLN A 105 2.15 -10.65 8.75
N GLU A 106 1.61 -11.65 9.43
CA GLU A 106 0.83 -12.71 8.78
C GLU A 106 -0.50 -12.19 8.22
N HIS A 107 -1.15 -11.26 8.93
CA HIS A 107 -2.35 -10.59 8.42
C HIS A 107 -2.02 -9.77 7.18
N HIS A 108 -0.91 -9.01 7.22
CA HIS A 108 -0.45 -8.23 6.08
C HIS A 108 -0.10 -9.14 4.89
N LYS A 109 0.60 -10.25 5.14
CA LYS A 109 0.95 -11.25 4.12
C LYS A 109 -0.30 -11.87 3.47
N LYS A 110 -1.29 -12.25 4.29
CA LYS A 110 -2.56 -12.78 3.80
C LYS A 110 -3.28 -11.76 2.91
N MET A 111 -3.38 -10.53 3.36
CA MET A 111 -4.06 -9.45 2.61
C MET A 111 -3.35 -9.14 1.29
N ILE A 112 -2.02 -8.94 1.32
CA ILE A 112 -1.27 -8.58 0.09
C ILE A 112 -1.27 -9.71 -0.95
N LYS A 113 -1.19 -10.97 -0.53
CA LYS A 113 -1.32 -12.12 -1.45
C LYS A 113 -2.69 -12.12 -2.11
N TRP A 114 -3.75 -11.97 -1.33
CA TRP A 114 -5.11 -11.87 -1.86
C TRP A 114 -5.22 -10.73 -2.88
N LEU A 115 -4.68 -9.57 -2.59
CA LEU A 115 -4.75 -8.39 -3.45
C LEU A 115 -3.99 -8.60 -4.77
N ILE A 116 -2.81 -9.24 -4.74
CA ILE A 116 -2.03 -9.60 -5.92
C ILE A 116 -2.81 -10.59 -6.80
N GLU A 117 -3.38 -11.64 -6.20
CA GLU A 117 -4.15 -12.64 -6.91
C GLU A 117 -5.41 -12.04 -7.54
N TYR A 118 -6.15 -11.22 -6.77
CA TYR A 118 -7.31 -10.49 -7.26
C TYR A 118 -6.95 -9.63 -8.46
N TYR A 119 -5.93 -8.76 -8.33
CA TYR A 119 -5.47 -7.90 -9.42
C TYR A 119 -5.05 -8.71 -10.64
N THR A 120 -4.26 -9.77 -10.45
CA THR A 120 -3.80 -10.62 -11.55
C THR A 120 -4.98 -11.21 -12.34
N HIS A 121 -6.05 -11.61 -11.64
CA HIS A 121 -7.25 -12.17 -12.27
C HIS A 121 -8.06 -11.14 -13.06
N ILE A 122 -8.13 -9.88 -12.59
CA ILE A 122 -9.02 -8.89 -13.19
C ILE A 122 -8.32 -7.91 -14.14
N SER A 123 -6.99 -7.79 -14.09
CA SER A 123 -6.23 -6.72 -14.74
C SER A 123 -6.49 -6.61 -16.24
N SER A 124 -6.70 -7.73 -16.94
CA SER A 124 -7.00 -7.72 -18.38
C SER A 124 -8.39 -7.15 -18.73
N LYS A 125 -9.28 -7.04 -17.74
CA LYS A 125 -10.66 -6.53 -17.92
C LYS A 125 -10.78 -5.06 -17.51
N LEU A 126 -9.72 -4.47 -16.98
CA LEU A 126 -9.69 -3.09 -16.52
C LEU A 126 -9.16 -2.15 -17.62
N SER A 127 -9.63 -0.90 -17.60
CA SER A 127 -9.01 0.16 -18.38
C SER A 127 -7.57 0.43 -17.93
N SER A 128 -6.81 1.12 -18.76
CA SER A 128 -5.40 1.46 -18.45
C SER A 128 -5.28 2.26 -17.16
N ASN A 129 -6.15 3.25 -16.95
CA ASN A 129 -6.14 4.11 -15.78
C ASN A 129 -6.50 3.35 -14.50
N LYS A 130 -7.49 2.47 -14.52
CA LYS A 130 -7.84 1.64 -13.37
C LYS A 130 -6.72 0.67 -13.03
N ARG A 131 -6.05 0.09 -14.04
CA ARG A 131 -4.86 -0.74 -13.79
C ARG A 131 -3.76 0.04 -13.12
N GLU A 132 -3.39 1.18 -13.69
CA GLU A 132 -2.32 2.03 -13.15
C GLU A 132 -2.63 2.47 -11.72
N TYR A 133 -3.88 2.86 -11.43
CA TYR A 133 -4.31 3.25 -10.08
C TYR A 133 -4.17 2.09 -9.07
N ILE A 134 -4.60 0.89 -9.43
CA ILE A 134 -4.45 -0.28 -8.55
C ILE A 134 -2.96 -0.65 -8.39
N GLU A 135 -2.16 -0.49 -9.42
CA GLU A 135 -0.72 -0.73 -9.35
C GLU A 135 0.01 0.28 -8.45
N ILE A 136 -0.49 1.53 -8.34
CA ILE A 136 -0.01 2.49 -7.34
C ILE A 136 -0.27 1.92 -5.94
N ILE A 137 -1.50 1.50 -5.64
CA ILE A 137 -1.87 0.91 -4.34
C ILE A 137 -1.02 -0.32 -4.04
N LEU A 138 -0.88 -1.23 -5.02
CA LEU A 138 -0.05 -2.43 -4.87
C LEU A 138 1.41 -2.10 -4.62
N THR A 139 1.94 -1.08 -5.29
CA THR A 139 3.33 -0.62 -5.12
C THR A 139 3.56 -0.15 -3.69
N TYR A 140 2.67 0.65 -3.11
CA TYR A 140 2.72 1.08 -1.71
C TYR A 140 2.63 -0.11 -0.75
N THR A 141 1.68 -1.00 -0.98
CA THR A 141 1.45 -2.15 -0.11
C THR A 141 2.62 -3.13 -0.17
N LEU A 142 3.18 -3.37 -1.35
CA LEU A 142 4.39 -4.17 -1.54
C LEU A 142 5.60 -3.52 -0.88
N ASN A 143 5.78 -2.20 -1.02
CA ASN A 143 6.84 -1.46 -0.33
C ASN A 143 6.79 -1.69 1.18
N THR A 144 5.61 -1.56 1.78
CA THR A 144 5.40 -1.83 3.21
C THR A 144 5.74 -3.28 3.55
N HIS A 145 5.31 -4.24 2.72
CA HIS A 145 5.58 -5.66 2.96
C HIS A 145 7.09 -5.98 2.95
N TYR A 146 7.82 -5.48 1.96
CA TYR A 146 9.27 -5.64 1.94
C TYR A 146 9.95 -4.95 3.12
N SER A 147 9.48 -3.76 3.52
CA SER A 147 10.04 -3.04 4.68
C SER A 147 9.84 -3.82 5.98
N ILE A 148 8.68 -4.45 6.20
CA ILE A 148 8.44 -5.28 7.39
C ILE A 148 9.59 -6.28 7.59
N TYR A 149 9.92 -7.04 6.56
CA TYR A 149 10.91 -8.11 6.68
C TYR A 149 12.35 -7.63 6.48
N CYS A 150 12.59 -6.69 5.57
CA CYS A 150 13.94 -6.24 5.29
C CYS A 150 14.49 -5.25 6.30
N GLU A 151 13.63 -4.50 7.01
CA GLU A 151 14.07 -3.39 7.85
C GLU A 151 13.65 -3.51 9.32
N TYR A 152 12.46 -4.03 9.60
CA TYR A 152 11.85 -3.91 10.92
C TYR A 152 11.76 -5.21 11.71
N ASP A 153 11.64 -6.36 11.05
CA ASP A 153 11.61 -7.65 11.76
C ASP A 153 12.98 -7.97 12.37
N LYS A 154 13.01 -8.07 13.69
CA LYS A 154 14.22 -8.36 14.45
C LYS A 154 14.62 -9.83 14.41
N ASN A 155 13.70 -10.72 14.00
CA ASN A 155 14.00 -12.14 13.78
C ASN A 155 14.52 -12.34 12.35
N HIS A 156 15.80 -12.07 12.16
CA HIS A 156 16.43 -12.08 10.84
C HIS A 156 16.37 -13.43 10.10
N ALA A 157 16.36 -14.55 10.82
CA ALA A 157 16.26 -15.87 10.20
C ALA A 157 14.87 -16.08 9.59
N ARG A 158 13.82 -15.74 10.35
CA ARG A 158 12.43 -15.76 9.88
C ARG A 158 12.25 -14.76 8.74
N ALA A 159 12.65 -13.51 8.94
CA ALA A 159 12.51 -12.44 7.98
C ALA A 159 13.14 -12.79 6.62
N TYR A 160 14.34 -13.38 6.64
CA TYR A 160 15.00 -13.83 5.42
C TYR A 160 14.19 -14.89 4.68
N LYS A 161 13.73 -15.93 5.40
CA LYS A 161 12.92 -16.98 4.79
C LYS A 161 11.64 -16.42 4.18
N GLU A 162 10.89 -15.66 4.96
CA GLU A 162 9.59 -15.09 4.56
C GLU A 162 9.72 -14.17 3.34
N ILE A 163 10.73 -13.30 3.31
CA ILE A 163 10.86 -12.36 2.18
C ILE A 163 11.35 -13.07 0.90
N VAL A 164 12.22 -14.07 1.01
CA VAL A 164 12.66 -14.85 -0.15
C VAL A 164 11.50 -15.65 -0.72
N ASP A 165 10.72 -16.33 0.13
CA ASP A 165 9.55 -17.10 -0.29
C ASP A 165 8.49 -16.19 -0.93
N PHE A 166 8.27 -15.01 -0.35
CA PHE A 166 7.33 -14.03 -0.91
C PHE A 166 7.82 -13.44 -2.24
N ASP A 167 9.09 -13.12 -2.37
CA ASP A 167 9.66 -12.56 -3.61
C ASP A 167 9.54 -13.56 -4.77
N GLN A 168 9.77 -14.85 -4.51
CA GLN A 168 9.56 -15.92 -5.48
C GLN A 168 8.09 -16.12 -5.84
N TYR A 169 7.20 -16.05 -4.82
CA TYR A 169 5.77 -16.09 -5.03
C TYR A 169 5.32 -14.96 -5.96
N LEU A 170 5.74 -13.71 -5.69
CA LEU A 170 5.38 -12.54 -6.50
C LEU A 170 5.85 -12.70 -7.95
N LEU A 171 7.08 -13.16 -8.16
CA LEU A 171 7.63 -13.42 -9.51
C LEU A 171 6.79 -14.46 -10.27
N LYS A 172 6.36 -15.50 -9.57
CA LYS A 172 5.55 -16.58 -10.17
C LYS A 172 4.13 -16.14 -10.50
N VAL A 173 3.48 -15.38 -9.60
CA VAL A 173 2.07 -15.02 -9.72
C VAL A 173 1.88 -13.81 -10.64
N ASN A 174 2.75 -12.80 -10.51
CA ASN A 174 2.64 -11.59 -11.33
C ASN A 174 4.03 -10.98 -11.61
N LYS A 175 4.62 -11.40 -12.72
CA LYS A 175 5.93 -10.92 -13.15
C LYS A 175 5.95 -9.41 -13.43
N ALA A 176 4.86 -8.83 -13.93
CA ALA A 176 4.79 -7.40 -14.22
C ALA A 176 4.89 -6.58 -12.94
N LEU A 177 4.15 -6.94 -11.89
CA LEU A 177 4.28 -6.31 -10.57
C LEU A 177 5.66 -6.54 -9.95
N TYR A 178 6.23 -7.73 -10.10
CA TYR A 178 7.57 -8.03 -9.64
C TYR A 178 8.60 -7.08 -10.27
N GLU A 179 8.52 -6.84 -11.59
CA GLU A 179 9.41 -5.91 -12.29
C GLU A 179 9.11 -4.45 -11.92
N ARG A 180 7.84 -4.08 -11.78
CA ARG A 180 7.43 -2.72 -11.43
C ARG A 180 8.10 -2.27 -10.12
N ILE A 181 8.11 -3.08 -9.08
CA ILE A 181 8.71 -2.70 -7.80
C ILE A 181 10.25 -2.67 -7.82
N ASN A 182 10.91 -3.10 -8.89
CA ASN A 182 12.34 -2.92 -9.08
C ASN A 182 12.77 -1.44 -9.23
N CYS A 183 11.82 -0.52 -9.49
CA CYS A 183 12.11 0.92 -9.42
C CYS A 183 12.58 1.34 -8.00
N MET A 184 12.17 0.62 -6.96
CA MET A 184 12.59 0.86 -5.59
C MET A 184 14.02 0.36 -5.37
N ALA A 185 14.95 1.30 -5.19
CA ALA A 185 16.38 1.00 -5.09
C ALA A 185 16.72 -0.05 -4.01
N TYR A 186 16.03 -0.01 -2.85
CA TYR A 186 16.30 -0.96 -1.77
C TYR A 186 15.79 -2.38 -2.08
N ILE A 187 14.64 -2.54 -2.76
CA ILE A 187 14.13 -3.85 -3.21
C ILE A 187 15.09 -4.44 -4.23
N ARG A 188 15.44 -3.65 -5.25
CA ARG A 188 16.40 -4.03 -6.28
C ARG A 188 17.75 -4.46 -5.70
N TYR A 189 18.24 -3.75 -4.68
CA TYR A 189 19.47 -4.10 -4.00
C TYR A 189 19.34 -5.40 -3.21
N ASN A 190 18.27 -5.59 -2.45
CA ASN A 190 18.03 -6.83 -1.70
C ASN A 190 17.93 -8.04 -2.64
N ARG A 191 17.24 -7.92 -3.77
CA ARG A 191 17.19 -8.97 -4.80
C ARG A 191 18.56 -9.28 -5.39
N LYS A 192 19.34 -8.25 -5.79
CA LYS A 192 20.72 -8.43 -6.31
C LYS A 192 21.63 -9.14 -5.32
N THR A 193 21.48 -8.88 -4.05
CA THR A 193 22.26 -9.52 -2.97
C THR A 193 21.63 -10.80 -2.44
N LYS A 194 20.57 -11.30 -3.08
CA LYS A 194 19.79 -12.46 -2.61
C LYS A 194 19.40 -12.36 -1.15
N PHE A 195 18.99 -11.17 -0.73
CA PHE A 195 18.55 -10.84 0.63
C PHE A 195 19.59 -11.16 1.74
N LYS A 196 20.88 -11.29 1.40
CA LYS A 196 21.93 -11.65 2.36
C LYS A 196 22.00 -10.71 3.56
N PHE A 197 21.70 -9.44 3.38
CA PHE A 197 21.74 -8.45 4.48
C PHE A 197 20.59 -8.61 5.46
N VAL A 198 19.43 -9.10 5.04
CA VAL A 198 18.33 -9.46 5.92
C VAL A 198 18.77 -10.58 6.87
N ARG A 199 19.48 -11.59 6.32
CA ARG A 199 19.99 -12.73 7.09
C ARG A 199 21.11 -12.36 8.08
N LEU A 200 22.06 -11.51 7.67
CA LEU A 200 23.31 -11.34 8.38
C LEU A 200 23.30 -10.25 9.46
N ASN A 201 22.60 -9.16 9.26
CA ASN A 201 22.46 -8.10 10.29
C ASN A 201 21.62 -6.90 9.81
N GLY A 202 20.33 -6.95 10.00
CA GLY A 202 19.43 -5.84 9.59
C GLY A 202 19.74 -4.49 10.23
N ARG A 203 20.39 -4.42 11.42
CA ARG A 203 20.63 -3.14 12.12
C ARG A 203 21.58 -2.20 11.39
N LYS A 204 22.72 -2.68 10.89
CA LYS A 204 23.71 -1.82 10.21
C LYS A 204 23.18 -1.35 8.84
N TRP A 205 22.48 -2.23 8.14
CA TRP A 205 21.85 -1.91 6.87
C TRP A 205 20.70 -0.93 7.03
N ASN A 206 19.84 -1.10 8.03
CA ASN A 206 18.75 -0.18 8.34
C ASN A 206 19.24 1.24 8.63
N THR A 207 20.38 1.38 9.32
CA THR A 207 20.98 2.69 9.57
C THR A 207 21.47 3.33 8.28
N ALA A 208 22.15 2.58 7.41
CA ALA A 208 22.62 3.05 6.11
C ALA A 208 21.47 3.44 5.17
N MET A 209 20.40 2.63 5.13
CA MET A 209 19.20 2.92 4.33
C MET A 209 18.41 4.10 4.86
N LYS A 210 18.28 4.24 6.18
CA LYS A 210 17.67 5.43 6.79
C LYS A 210 18.47 6.70 6.48
N MET A 211 19.79 6.63 6.51
CA MET A 211 20.65 7.74 6.09
C MET A 211 20.48 8.05 4.60
N ALA A 212 20.47 7.05 3.73
CA ALA A 212 20.27 7.22 2.29
C ALA A 212 18.90 7.82 1.96
N ARG A 213 17.83 7.42 2.69
CA ARG A 213 16.48 8.00 2.56
C ARG A 213 16.46 9.47 3.03
N ARG A 214 17.13 9.78 4.16
CA ARG A 214 17.24 11.18 4.65
C ARG A 214 18.02 12.09 3.68
N LEU A 215 19.07 11.57 3.05
CA LEU A 215 19.88 12.32 2.06
C LEU A 215 19.14 12.53 0.73
N LYS A 216 18.19 11.66 0.35
CA LYS A 216 17.40 11.81 -0.88
C LYS A 216 16.14 12.64 -0.70
N GLY A 217 15.90 13.16 0.49
CA GLY A 217 14.79 14.07 0.81
C GLY A 217 13.49 13.70 0.11
N LYS A 218 12.61 12.97 0.80
CA LYS A 218 11.26 12.58 0.45
C LYS A 218 11.10 11.12 0.00
N PHE A 219 10.48 10.42 0.90
CA PHE A 219 9.26 9.64 0.58
C PHE A 219 8.33 9.77 1.77
#